data_f9f61b2b73eea1abf4ef9f82307e0961
#
_entry.id   f9f61b2b73eea1abf4ef9f82307e0961
#
_cell.length_a   1.000
_cell.length_b   1.000
_cell.length_c   1.000
_cell.angle_alpha   90.00
_cell.angle_beta   90.00
_cell.angle_gamma   90.00
#
_symmetry.space_group_name_H-M   'P 1'
#
loop_
_entity.id
_entity.type
_entity.pdbx_description
1 polymer ?
#
loop_
_entity_poly.entity_id
_entity_poly.type
_entity_poly.pdbx_seq_one_letter_code
_entity_poly.pdbx_strand_id
1 'polypeptide(L)'
;IITNKSFTDTIDSSKDFDSINENITKFDGYLDKSLKGISEQLQQNRSDTNSIAKDNRDELKESLKDLKESIDTRLKSIQEDSTKQLDKMRDTVDEKLQKTLEKRIGESFKQVSDRLEQVHKGLGEMQTIATGVGDLKKVLSNVKTKGTFGEHQLGNILEQILTPDQYEQNVQTNPDYNGSIEYAVKLPGSGKENTIWLPIDSKFPTESYEILLDEYEKADKDSIERARKNFISAIDKFAKDISSKYIAPPHTTDFAVMFLPVEGLFAEALREPDIMGKLREKYKITLTGPTTLSALL
;
A
#
# COMPACT_ATOMS: atom_id res chain seq x y z
N ILE A 1 65.54 68.58 -36.17
CA ILE A 1 66.27 67.42 -35.59
C ILE A 1 65.33 66.81 -34.57
N ILE A 2 64.55 65.84 -35.05
CA ILE A 2 63.72 65.05 -34.23
C ILE A 2 64.44 63.75 -33.99
N THR A 3 64.96 63.60 -32.79
CA THR A 3 65.65 62.41 -32.39
C THR A 3 64.63 61.34 -32.02
N ASN A 4 64.78 60.26 -32.72
CA ASN A 4 64.20 58.93 -32.44
C ASN A 4 64.37 58.56 -30.94
N LYS A 5 63.26 58.52 -30.21
CA LYS A 5 63.19 57.74 -28.98
C LYS A 5 62.37 56.52 -29.30
N SER A 6 63.08 55.59 -29.98
CA SER A 6 62.53 54.31 -30.33
C SER A 6 62.36 53.49 -29.05
N PHE A 7 61.17 53.08 -28.87
CA PHE A 7 60.82 51.69 -28.76
C PHE A 7 61.86 50.75 -28.18
N THR A 8 61.96 50.76 -26.86
CA THR A 8 62.54 49.67 -26.10
C THR A 8 61.74 49.43 -24.81
N ASP A 9 60.40 49.50 -24.94
CA ASP A 9 59.56 48.71 -24.04
C ASP A 9 59.32 47.36 -24.74
N THR A 10 60.41 46.63 -24.87
CA THR A 10 60.30 45.19 -25.10
C THR A 10 59.74 44.65 -23.76
N ILE A 11 58.46 44.50 -23.78
CA ILE A 11 57.77 43.69 -22.79
C ILE A 11 58.63 42.45 -22.63
N ASP A 12 59.16 42.29 -21.43
CA ASP A 12 59.97 41.13 -21.11
C ASP A 12 59.02 39.92 -20.98
N SER A 13 58.46 39.56 -22.15
CA SER A 13 57.47 38.51 -22.31
C SER A 13 57.95 37.17 -21.75
N SER A 14 59.28 37.03 -21.57
CA SER A 14 59.85 35.86 -20.92
C SER A 14 59.55 35.87 -19.43
N LYS A 15 59.73 36.99 -18.75
CA LYS A 15 59.41 37.08 -17.29
C LYS A 15 57.95 36.99 -16.97
N ASP A 16 57.10 37.51 -17.85
CA ASP A 16 55.66 37.36 -17.72
C ASP A 16 55.23 35.91 -17.95
N PHE A 17 55.83 35.22 -18.93
CA PHE A 17 55.62 33.81 -19.19
C PHE A 17 56.09 32.92 -18.05
N ASP A 18 57.25 33.20 -17.48
CA ASP A 18 57.79 32.47 -16.33
C ASP A 18 56.90 32.68 -15.08
N SER A 19 56.42 33.90 -14.87
CA SER A 19 55.45 34.21 -13.79
C SER A 19 54.09 33.48 -13.96
N ILE A 20 53.61 33.41 -15.19
CA ILE A 20 52.36 32.66 -15.51
C ILE A 20 52.58 31.17 -15.26
N ASN A 21 53.69 30.59 -15.73
CA ASN A 21 54.04 29.18 -15.52
C ASN A 21 54.17 28.85 -14.02
N GLU A 22 54.82 29.74 -13.26
CA GLU A 22 54.94 29.57 -11.80
C GLU A 22 53.53 29.58 -11.12
N ASN A 23 52.66 30.47 -11.56
CA ASN A 23 51.29 30.54 -11.05
C ASN A 23 50.44 29.31 -11.45
N ILE A 24 50.60 28.83 -12.67
CA ILE A 24 49.97 27.58 -13.12
C ILE A 24 50.46 26.40 -12.27
N THR A 25 51.75 26.28 -12.06
CA THR A 25 52.34 25.20 -11.24
C THR A 25 51.82 25.25 -9.79
N LYS A 26 51.71 26.46 -9.22
CA LYS A 26 51.11 26.65 -7.89
C LYS A 26 49.65 26.30 -7.85
N PHE A 27 48.89 26.64 -8.92
CA PHE A 27 47.48 26.32 -9.04
C PHE A 27 47.25 24.82 -9.17
N ASP A 28 48.05 24.13 -9.98
CA ASP A 28 48.03 22.66 -10.09
C ASP A 28 48.30 21.99 -8.74
N GLY A 29 49.31 22.48 -7.99
CA GLY A 29 49.58 21.98 -6.66
C GLY A 29 48.42 22.21 -5.65
N TYR A 30 47.69 23.33 -5.78
CA TYR A 30 46.47 23.55 -5.01
C TYR A 30 45.33 22.64 -5.41
N LEU A 31 45.16 22.40 -6.72
CA LEU A 31 44.16 21.48 -7.23
C LEU A 31 44.41 20.05 -6.77
N ASP A 32 45.63 19.55 -6.92
CA ASP A 32 45.99 18.22 -6.48
C ASP A 32 45.78 18.01 -4.99
N LYS A 33 46.16 19.00 -4.17
CA LYS A 33 45.91 18.94 -2.75
C LYS A 33 44.44 18.96 -2.37
N SER A 34 43.64 19.77 -3.08
CA SER A 34 42.19 19.81 -2.88
C SER A 34 41.51 18.51 -3.32
N LEU A 35 41.89 17.96 -4.47
CA LEU A 35 41.35 16.67 -4.97
C LEU A 35 41.69 15.50 -4.03
N LYS A 36 42.92 15.50 -3.50
CA LYS A 36 43.33 14.52 -2.49
C LYS A 36 42.50 14.65 -1.20
N GLY A 37 42.32 15.87 -0.70
CA GLY A 37 41.48 16.13 0.48
C GLY A 37 40.01 15.69 0.28
N ILE A 38 39.43 15.99 -0.89
CA ILE A 38 38.08 15.55 -1.23
C ILE A 38 38.00 14.01 -1.31
N SER A 39 39.00 13.37 -1.91
CA SER A 39 39.04 11.90 -2.01
C SER A 39 39.13 11.24 -0.63
N GLU A 40 39.97 11.76 0.24
CA GLU A 40 40.11 11.29 1.64
C GLU A 40 38.77 11.46 2.42
N GLN A 41 38.13 12.63 2.25
CA GLN A 41 36.84 12.92 2.88
C GLN A 41 35.71 12.00 2.37
N LEU A 42 35.68 11.74 1.07
CA LEU A 42 34.72 10.78 0.48
C LEU A 42 34.94 9.35 0.98
N GLN A 43 36.21 8.94 1.13
CA GLN A 43 36.52 7.64 1.68
C GLN A 43 36.11 7.51 3.14
N GLN A 44 36.34 8.54 3.94
CA GLN A 44 35.92 8.60 5.34
C GLN A 44 34.39 8.55 5.43
N ASN A 45 33.67 9.40 4.68
CA ASN A 45 32.21 9.41 4.66
C ASN A 45 31.62 8.06 4.27
N ARG A 46 32.22 7.36 3.30
CA ARG A 46 31.82 6.00 2.93
C ARG A 46 32.00 5.01 4.09
N SER A 47 33.14 5.10 4.77
CA SER A 47 33.42 4.24 5.93
C SER A 47 32.40 4.49 7.05
N ASP A 48 32.17 5.75 7.38
CA ASP A 48 31.23 6.15 8.44
C ASP A 48 29.80 5.73 8.10
N THR A 49 29.37 5.94 6.84
CA THR A 49 28.05 5.51 6.36
C THR A 49 27.87 3.98 6.46
N ASN A 50 28.89 3.22 6.10
CA ASN A 50 28.86 1.76 6.21
C ASN A 50 28.79 1.29 7.67
N SER A 51 29.52 1.97 8.57
CA SER A 51 29.47 1.68 10.00
C SER A 51 28.07 1.95 10.56
N ILE A 52 27.51 3.14 10.31
CA ILE A 52 26.17 3.51 10.74
C ILE A 52 25.11 2.54 10.19
N ALA A 53 25.24 2.15 8.93
CA ALA A 53 24.32 1.20 8.31
C ALA A 53 24.41 -0.20 8.92
N LYS A 54 25.60 -0.60 9.39
CA LYS A 54 25.80 -1.85 10.13
C LYS A 54 25.19 -1.77 11.52
N ASP A 55 25.49 -0.71 12.26
CA ASP A 55 25.01 -0.51 13.62
C ASP A 55 23.47 -0.45 13.64
N ASN A 56 22.85 0.29 12.73
CA ASN A 56 21.39 0.34 12.59
C ASN A 56 20.78 -1.03 12.27
N ARG A 57 21.49 -1.86 11.49
CA ARG A 57 21.01 -3.21 11.15
C ARG A 57 21.10 -4.16 12.33
N ASP A 58 22.14 -4.02 13.14
CA ASP A 58 22.32 -4.84 14.34
C ASP A 58 21.32 -4.43 15.43
N GLU A 59 21.08 -3.13 15.63
CA GLU A 59 20.05 -2.60 16.53
C GLU A 59 18.62 -3.05 16.11
N LEU A 60 18.35 -3.01 14.80
CA LEU A 60 17.05 -3.50 14.29
C LEU A 60 16.86 -5.00 14.53
N LYS A 61 17.90 -5.79 14.36
CA LYS A 61 17.84 -7.24 14.65
C LYS A 61 17.58 -7.51 16.14
N GLU A 62 18.22 -6.77 17.01
CA GLU A 62 18.02 -6.90 18.46
C GLU A 62 16.58 -6.51 18.83
N SER A 63 16.11 -5.36 18.34
CA SER A 63 14.74 -4.90 18.54
C SER A 63 13.68 -5.91 18.02
N LEU A 64 13.92 -6.53 16.86
CA LEU A 64 13.05 -7.57 16.33
C LEU A 64 13.06 -8.85 17.18
N LYS A 65 14.21 -9.19 17.75
CA LYS A 65 14.33 -10.34 18.66
C LYS A 65 13.55 -10.07 19.94
N ASP A 66 13.74 -8.92 20.55
CA ASP A 66 13.03 -8.53 21.77
C ASP A 66 11.50 -8.46 21.57
N LEU A 67 11.09 -7.91 20.41
CA LEU A 67 9.69 -7.90 20.03
C LEU A 67 9.11 -9.33 19.91
N LYS A 68 9.84 -10.21 19.25
CA LYS A 68 9.44 -11.61 19.13
C LYS A 68 9.29 -12.29 20.49
N GLU A 69 10.28 -12.14 21.37
CA GLU A 69 10.25 -12.71 22.72
C GLU A 69 9.08 -12.13 23.55
N SER A 70 8.81 -10.84 23.40
CA SER A 70 7.65 -10.17 24.04
C SER A 70 6.32 -10.72 23.52
N ILE A 71 6.20 -10.94 22.21
CA ILE A 71 5.00 -11.53 21.59
C ILE A 71 4.80 -12.96 22.07
N ASP A 72 5.86 -13.79 22.04
CA ASP A 72 5.79 -15.19 22.48
C ASP A 72 5.38 -15.29 23.96
N THR A 73 5.92 -14.42 24.80
CA THR A 73 5.57 -14.35 26.22
C THR A 73 4.10 -13.94 26.43
N ARG A 74 3.63 -12.93 25.69
CA ARG A 74 2.24 -12.47 25.76
C ARG A 74 1.25 -13.52 25.24
N LEU A 75 1.59 -14.20 24.15
CA LEU A 75 0.76 -15.28 23.60
C LEU A 75 0.65 -16.44 24.60
N LYS A 76 1.75 -16.81 25.26
CA LYS A 76 1.74 -17.83 26.29
C LYS A 76 0.87 -17.44 27.49
N SER A 77 1.00 -16.20 27.96
CA SER A 77 0.16 -15.67 29.03
C SER A 77 -1.33 -15.66 28.65
N ILE A 78 -1.67 -15.21 27.44
CA ILE A 78 -3.06 -15.22 26.94
C ILE A 78 -3.60 -16.66 26.87
N GLN A 79 -2.77 -17.62 26.42
CA GLN A 79 -3.16 -19.03 26.33
C GLN A 79 -3.39 -19.64 27.72
N GLU A 80 -2.53 -19.33 28.69
CA GLU A 80 -2.67 -19.77 30.09
C GLU A 80 -3.90 -19.15 30.75
N ASP A 81 -4.13 -17.85 30.55
CA ASP A 81 -5.30 -17.15 31.09
C ASP A 81 -6.60 -17.63 30.44
N SER A 82 -6.60 -17.88 29.13
CA SER A 82 -7.76 -18.46 28.43
C SER A 82 -8.08 -19.85 28.94
N THR A 83 -7.05 -20.70 29.16
CA THR A 83 -7.23 -22.05 29.71
C THR A 83 -7.81 -21.96 31.13
N LYS A 84 -7.26 -21.10 31.98
CA LYS A 84 -7.78 -20.88 33.35
C LYS A 84 -9.21 -20.32 33.36
N GLN A 85 -9.55 -19.46 32.41
CA GLN A 85 -10.94 -18.98 32.30
C GLN A 85 -11.89 -20.08 31.82
N LEU A 86 -11.46 -20.91 30.87
CA LEU A 86 -12.23 -22.07 30.40
C LEU A 86 -12.46 -23.08 31.52
N ASP A 87 -11.43 -23.38 32.32
CA ASP A 87 -11.56 -24.28 33.47
C ASP A 87 -12.50 -23.71 34.54
N LYS A 88 -12.37 -22.41 34.87
CA LYS A 88 -13.32 -21.74 35.79
C LYS A 88 -14.75 -21.68 35.23
N MET A 89 -14.91 -21.48 33.93
CA MET A 89 -16.23 -21.57 33.30
C MET A 89 -16.79 -23.00 33.39
N ARG A 90 -15.95 -24.02 33.20
CA ARG A 90 -16.34 -25.43 33.30
C ARG A 90 -16.79 -25.78 34.71
N ASP A 91 -16.00 -25.41 35.72
CA ASP A 91 -16.33 -25.65 37.13
C ASP A 91 -17.62 -24.90 37.54
N THR A 92 -17.79 -23.63 37.06
CA THR A 92 -18.98 -22.83 37.34
C THR A 92 -20.21 -23.36 36.60
N VAL A 93 -20.02 -23.92 35.40
CA VAL A 93 -21.09 -24.56 34.62
C VAL A 93 -21.53 -25.87 35.25
N ASP A 94 -20.60 -26.71 35.72
CA ASP A 94 -20.92 -27.99 36.37
C ASP A 94 -21.63 -27.78 37.72
N GLU A 95 -21.20 -26.81 38.54
CA GLU A 95 -21.80 -26.53 39.83
C GLU A 95 -23.19 -25.83 39.73
N LYS A 96 -23.38 -24.97 38.72
CA LYS A 96 -24.67 -24.31 38.48
C LYS A 96 -25.66 -25.13 37.65
N LEU A 97 -25.18 -26.01 36.76
CA LEU A 97 -26.03 -26.85 35.95
C LEU A 97 -26.75 -27.93 36.72
N GLN A 98 -26.09 -28.57 37.72
CA GLN A 98 -26.77 -29.59 38.52
C GLN A 98 -27.92 -29.06 39.41
N LYS A 99 -27.82 -27.84 39.92
CA LYS A 99 -28.86 -27.25 40.79
C LYS A 99 -29.98 -26.51 40.06
N THR A 100 -29.72 -26.08 38.84
CA THR A 100 -30.69 -25.25 38.06
C THR A 100 -31.39 -26.07 36.96
N LEU A 101 -30.81 -27.23 36.60
CA LEU A 101 -31.29 -28.05 35.51
C LEU A 101 -32.67 -28.69 35.81
N GLU A 102 -32.86 -29.22 37.04
CA GLU A 102 -34.14 -29.86 37.40
C GLU A 102 -35.30 -28.88 37.50
N LYS A 103 -35.07 -27.62 37.90
CA LYS A 103 -36.13 -26.62 38.04
C LYS A 103 -36.43 -25.84 36.74
N ARG A 104 -35.46 -25.75 35.84
CA ARG A 104 -35.61 -25.00 34.58
C ARG A 104 -35.92 -25.84 33.35
N ILE A 105 -35.74 -27.18 33.43
CA ILE A 105 -36.06 -28.05 32.30
C ILE A 105 -37.56 -27.98 31.93
N GLY A 106 -38.46 -27.92 32.90
CA GLY A 106 -39.88 -27.82 32.59
C GLY A 106 -40.32 -26.46 32.00
N GLU A 107 -39.72 -25.36 32.49
CA GLU A 107 -40.00 -24.00 31.98
C GLU A 107 -39.24 -23.69 30.71
N SER A 108 -37.99 -24.22 30.58
CA SER A 108 -37.18 -24.07 29.36
C SER A 108 -37.72 -24.88 28.20
N PHE A 109 -38.30 -26.08 28.42
CA PHE A 109 -38.87 -26.85 27.30
C PHE A 109 -40.05 -26.12 26.66
N LYS A 110 -40.86 -25.42 27.45
CA LYS A 110 -41.95 -24.58 26.91
C LYS A 110 -41.38 -23.36 26.19
N GLN A 111 -40.37 -22.71 26.77
CA GLN A 111 -39.71 -21.55 26.18
C GLN A 111 -38.82 -21.95 24.97
N VAL A 112 -38.24 -23.15 24.96
CA VAL A 112 -37.51 -23.73 23.83
C VAL A 112 -38.47 -24.13 22.72
N SER A 113 -39.65 -24.67 23.04
CA SER A 113 -40.68 -24.96 22.04
C SER A 113 -41.20 -23.69 21.36
N ASP A 114 -41.47 -22.65 22.16
CA ASP A 114 -41.91 -21.34 21.66
C ASP A 114 -40.79 -20.63 20.89
N ARG A 115 -39.52 -20.80 21.30
CA ARG A 115 -38.35 -20.31 20.57
C ARG A 115 -37.97 -21.15 19.38
N LEU A 116 -38.21 -22.48 19.39
CA LEU A 116 -38.06 -23.34 18.23
C LEU A 116 -39.08 -23.00 17.16
N GLU A 117 -40.31 -22.60 17.56
CA GLU A 117 -41.29 -22.08 16.61
C GLU A 117 -40.90 -20.70 16.06
N GLN A 118 -40.32 -19.81 16.90
CA GLN A 118 -39.72 -18.56 16.44
C GLN A 118 -38.43 -18.76 15.63
N VAL A 119 -37.59 -19.74 16.01
CA VAL A 119 -36.39 -20.12 15.26
C VAL A 119 -36.77 -20.85 13.96
N HIS A 120 -37.85 -21.65 13.96
CA HIS A 120 -38.37 -22.23 12.71
C HIS A 120 -38.92 -21.13 11.78
N LYS A 121 -39.55 -20.13 12.31
CA LYS A 121 -39.96 -18.93 11.58
C LYS A 121 -38.73 -18.08 11.17
N GLY A 122 -37.74 -17.92 12.03
CA GLY A 122 -36.45 -17.27 11.73
C GLY A 122 -35.54 -18.10 10.82
N LEU A 123 -35.59 -19.43 10.85
CA LEU A 123 -34.93 -20.31 9.87
C LEU A 123 -35.62 -20.24 8.51
N GLY A 124 -36.94 -20.03 8.46
CA GLY A 124 -37.64 -19.65 7.24
C GLY A 124 -37.18 -18.31 6.69
N GLU A 125 -36.96 -17.33 7.56
CA GLU A 125 -36.38 -16.04 7.20
C GLU A 125 -34.88 -16.14 6.89
N MET A 126 -34.13 -17.04 7.57
CA MET A 126 -32.73 -17.31 7.29
C MET A 126 -32.51 -18.13 6.01
N GLN A 127 -33.51 -18.96 5.64
CA GLN A 127 -33.56 -19.61 4.32
C GLN A 127 -33.87 -18.58 3.22
N THR A 128 -34.61 -17.53 3.57
CA THR A 128 -34.81 -16.34 2.71
C THR A 128 -33.53 -15.48 2.63
N ILE A 129 -32.74 -15.41 3.73
CA ILE A 129 -31.42 -14.76 3.74
C ILE A 129 -30.40 -15.62 2.99
N ALA A 130 -30.42 -16.94 3.11
CA ALA A 130 -29.55 -17.86 2.34
C ALA A 130 -29.91 -17.85 0.84
N THR A 131 -31.17 -17.72 0.47
CA THR A 131 -31.59 -17.43 -0.91
C THR A 131 -31.24 -15.99 -1.30
N GLY A 132 -31.30 -15.03 -0.38
CA GLY A 132 -30.82 -13.66 -0.57
C GLY A 132 -29.30 -13.55 -0.77
N VAL A 133 -28.49 -14.42 -0.14
CA VAL A 133 -27.03 -14.53 -0.42
C VAL A 133 -26.79 -15.17 -1.78
N GLY A 134 -27.63 -16.13 -2.21
CA GLY A 134 -27.62 -16.68 -3.57
C GLY A 134 -28.05 -15.64 -4.62
N ASP A 135 -29.03 -14.81 -4.29
CA ASP A 135 -29.47 -13.70 -5.13
C ASP A 135 -28.48 -12.51 -5.07
N LEU A 136 -27.78 -12.29 -3.95
CA LEU A 136 -26.64 -11.37 -3.87
C LEU A 136 -25.49 -11.85 -4.76
N LYS A 137 -25.19 -13.15 -4.82
CA LYS A 137 -24.25 -13.74 -5.78
C LYS A 137 -24.72 -13.50 -7.23
N LYS A 138 -26.03 -13.57 -7.51
CA LYS A 138 -26.61 -13.25 -8.83
C LYS A 138 -26.67 -11.75 -9.11
N VAL A 139 -26.97 -10.92 -8.12
CA VAL A 139 -26.96 -9.44 -8.24
C VAL A 139 -25.54 -8.94 -8.42
N LEU A 140 -24.58 -9.53 -7.72
CA LEU A 140 -23.14 -9.28 -7.91
C LEU A 140 -22.60 -9.90 -9.21
N SER A 141 -23.34 -10.78 -9.89
CA SER A 141 -22.94 -11.35 -11.18
C SER A 141 -23.09 -10.36 -12.36
N ASN A 142 -23.79 -9.25 -12.19
CA ASN A 142 -23.91 -8.23 -13.22
C ASN A 142 -22.72 -7.24 -13.15
N VAL A 143 -21.95 -7.14 -14.23
CA VAL A 143 -20.74 -6.32 -14.35
C VAL A 143 -20.95 -4.85 -13.92
N LYS A 144 -22.12 -4.29 -14.21
CA LYS A 144 -22.46 -2.91 -13.82
C LYS A 144 -22.64 -2.75 -12.31
N THR A 145 -23.21 -3.74 -11.63
CA THR A 145 -23.41 -3.73 -10.17
C THR A 145 -22.08 -3.87 -9.42
N LYS A 146 -21.12 -4.59 -9.99
CA LYS A 146 -19.78 -4.81 -9.42
C LYS A 146 -18.90 -3.55 -9.48
N GLY A 147 -18.93 -2.79 -10.58
CA GLY A 147 -18.28 -1.49 -10.70
C GLY A 147 -18.83 -0.54 -9.63
N THR A 148 -20.14 -0.38 -9.57
CA THR A 148 -20.82 0.47 -8.59
C THR A 148 -20.50 0.05 -7.14
N PHE A 149 -20.37 -1.25 -6.85
CA PHE A 149 -19.97 -1.73 -5.51
C PHE A 149 -18.56 -1.24 -5.14
N GLY A 150 -17.59 -1.35 -6.05
CA GLY A 150 -16.22 -0.89 -5.80
C GLY A 150 -16.14 0.61 -5.57
N GLU A 151 -16.87 1.40 -6.37
CA GLU A 151 -16.98 2.84 -6.23
C GLU A 151 -17.61 3.23 -4.87
N HIS A 152 -18.70 2.58 -4.47
CA HIS A 152 -19.33 2.83 -3.15
C HIS A 152 -18.41 2.45 -1.99
N GLN A 153 -17.72 1.30 -2.09
CA GLN A 153 -16.79 0.88 -1.05
C GLN A 153 -15.65 1.89 -0.89
N LEU A 154 -15.09 2.37 -2.00
CA LEU A 154 -14.08 3.42 -2.01
C LEU A 154 -14.60 4.71 -1.39
N GLY A 155 -15.78 5.16 -1.80
CA GLY A 155 -16.43 6.35 -1.25
C GLY A 155 -16.62 6.29 0.25
N ASN A 156 -17.15 5.18 0.77
CA ASN A 156 -17.34 4.97 2.20
C ASN A 156 -16.01 5.05 2.99
N ILE A 157 -14.91 4.51 2.46
CA ILE A 157 -13.60 4.59 3.11
C ILE A 157 -13.12 6.05 3.14
N LEU A 158 -13.26 6.77 2.03
CA LEU A 158 -12.86 8.17 1.96
C LEU A 158 -13.67 9.04 2.94
N GLU A 159 -14.98 8.86 3.00
CA GLU A 159 -15.87 9.58 3.94
C GLU A 159 -15.52 9.34 5.42
N GLN A 160 -15.03 8.14 5.74
CA GLN A 160 -14.63 7.81 7.12
C GLN A 160 -13.29 8.42 7.53
N ILE A 161 -12.42 8.72 6.60
CA ILE A 161 -11.03 9.13 6.88
C ILE A 161 -10.81 10.60 6.56
N LEU A 162 -11.41 11.12 5.49
CA LEU A 162 -11.19 12.45 4.96
C LEU A 162 -12.42 13.33 5.14
N THR A 163 -12.18 14.64 5.26
CA THR A 163 -13.27 15.62 5.19
C THR A 163 -13.73 15.84 3.74
N PRO A 164 -14.97 16.27 3.49
CA PRO A 164 -15.50 16.51 2.14
C PRO A 164 -14.65 17.45 1.29
N ASP A 165 -13.89 18.35 1.91
CA ASP A 165 -13.01 19.30 1.20
C ASP A 165 -11.69 18.66 0.73
N GLN A 166 -11.33 17.49 1.26
CA GLN A 166 -10.06 16.83 0.98
C GLN A 166 -10.11 15.88 -0.23
N TYR A 167 -11.28 15.53 -0.73
CA TYR A 167 -11.42 14.68 -1.92
C TYR A 167 -12.57 15.15 -2.80
N GLU A 168 -12.63 14.64 -4.01
CA GLU A 168 -13.68 14.96 -4.97
C GLU A 168 -13.97 13.75 -5.86
N GLN A 169 -15.22 13.65 -6.32
CA GLN A 169 -15.68 12.60 -7.23
C GLN A 169 -15.69 13.07 -8.67
N ASN A 170 -15.48 12.15 -9.60
CA ASN A 170 -15.59 12.39 -11.05
C ASN A 170 -14.71 13.55 -11.55
N VAL A 171 -13.46 13.57 -11.09
CA VAL A 171 -12.49 14.64 -11.40
C VAL A 171 -11.75 14.33 -12.69
N GLN A 172 -11.67 15.31 -13.57
CA GLN A 172 -10.75 15.27 -14.70
C GLN A 172 -9.34 15.63 -14.21
N THR A 173 -8.53 14.64 -13.89
CA THR A 173 -7.16 14.84 -13.39
C THR A 173 -6.13 15.05 -14.48
N ASN A 174 -6.40 14.55 -15.69
CA ASN A 174 -5.54 14.66 -16.85
C ASN A 174 -6.21 15.57 -17.90
N PRO A 175 -5.64 16.76 -18.21
CA PRO A 175 -6.19 17.66 -19.22
C PRO A 175 -6.27 17.07 -20.64
N ASP A 176 -5.37 16.13 -20.95
CA ASP A 176 -5.30 15.49 -22.27
C ASP A 176 -6.24 14.28 -22.42
N TYR A 177 -6.98 13.94 -21.37
CA TYR A 177 -7.93 12.83 -21.36
C TYR A 177 -9.35 13.31 -21.05
N ASN A 178 -10.29 13.09 -21.98
CA ASN A 178 -11.70 13.50 -21.85
C ASN A 178 -12.54 12.60 -20.92
N GLY A 179 -11.96 12.04 -19.89
CA GLY A 179 -12.65 11.24 -18.90
C GLY A 179 -12.33 11.72 -17.50
N SER A 180 -13.14 11.30 -16.54
CA SER A 180 -12.93 11.57 -15.13
C SER A 180 -12.51 10.29 -14.38
N ILE A 181 -11.74 10.46 -13.33
CA ILE A 181 -11.47 9.41 -12.36
C ILE A 181 -12.59 9.39 -11.32
N GLU A 182 -12.88 8.22 -10.78
CA GLU A 182 -13.95 8.04 -9.79
C GLU A 182 -13.75 8.91 -8.55
N TYR A 183 -12.55 8.92 -7.99
CA TYR A 183 -12.18 9.75 -6.84
C TYR A 183 -10.76 10.30 -6.97
N ALA A 184 -10.55 11.50 -6.48
CA ALA A 184 -9.22 12.08 -6.34
C ALA A 184 -9.09 12.81 -5.00
N VAL A 185 -7.96 12.61 -4.31
CA VAL A 185 -7.65 13.31 -3.06
C VAL A 185 -6.88 14.59 -3.38
N LYS A 186 -7.24 15.67 -2.72
CA LYS A 186 -6.62 16.98 -2.86
C LYS A 186 -5.38 17.06 -1.98
N LEU A 187 -4.23 17.20 -2.60
CA LEU A 187 -2.98 17.44 -1.92
C LEU A 187 -2.54 18.90 -2.10
N PRO A 188 -1.86 19.48 -1.09
CA PRO A 188 -1.33 20.83 -1.21
C PRO A 188 -0.23 20.88 -2.28
N GLY A 189 -0.41 21.75 -3.26
CA GLY A 189 0.61 22.03 -4.28
C GLY A 189 1.64 23.05 -3.80
N SER A 190 2.65 23.32 -4.63
CA SER A 190 3.74 24.26 -4.34
C SER A 190 3.35 25.76 -4.43
N GLY A 191 2.05 26.09 -4.44
CA GLY A 191 1.51 27.45 -4.44
C GLY A 191 0.15 27.51 -3.78
N LYS A 192 -0.28 28.72 -3.33
CA LYS A 192 -1.53 28.90 -2.58
C LYS A 192 -2.82 28.52 -3.35
N GLU A 193 -2.75 28.30 -4.66
CA GLU A 193 -3.92 28.02 -5.51
C GLU A 193 -3.80 26.72 -6.32
N ASN A 194 -2.69 25.99 -6.22
CA ASN A 194 -2.49 24.77 -7.02
C ASN A 194 -2.81 23.53 -6.19
N THR A 195 -3.95 22.92 -6.48
CA THR A 195 -4.27 21.57 -5.99
C THR A 195 -3.54 20.53 -6.83
N ILE A 196 -2.84 19.61 -6.18
CA ILE A 196 -2.30 18.42 -6.82
C ILE A 196 -3.26 17.28 -6.51
N TRP A 197 -3.72 16.58 -7.53
CA TRP A 197 -4.63 15.46 -7.36
C TRP A 197 -3.87 14.15 -7.15
N LEU A 198 -4.26 13.37 -6.14
CA LEU A 198 -3.91 11.96 -6.04
C LEU A 198 -5.05 11.13 -6.62
N PRO A 199 -4.90 10.57 -7.83
CA PRO A 199 -5.95 9.78 -8.47
C PRO A 199 -6.13 8.44 -7.75
N ILE A 200 -7.39 8.06 -7.47
CA ILE A 200 -7.75 6.76 -6.90
C ILE A 200 -8.85 6.14 -7.75
N ASP A 201 -8.60 4.97 -8.30
CA ASP A 201 -9.52 4.28 -9.19
C ASP A 201 -9.84 2.89 -8.63
N SER A 202 -11.13 2.56 -8.54
CA SER A 202 -11.59 1.25 -8.06
C SER A 202 -11.63 0.26 -9.20
N LYS A 203 -10.98 -0.88 -9.05
CA LYS A 203 -10.99 -1.96 -10.02
C LYS A 203 -11.36 -3.30 -9.39
N PHE A 204 -12.30 -3.96 -10.03
CA PHE A 204 -12.79 -5.24 -9.57
C PHE A 204 -12.65 -6.29 -10.69
N PRO A 205 -11.51 -7.00 -10.80
CA PRO A 205 -11.28 -8.06 -11.80
C PRO A 205 -12.09 -9.32 -11.48
N THR A 206 -13.41 -9.19 -11.41
CA THR A 206 -14.31 -10.19 -10.85
C THR A 206 -14.29 -11.50 -11.64
N GLU A 207 -14.38 -11.43 -12.97
CA GLU A 207 -14.47 -12.62 -13.82
C GLU A 207 -13.23 -13.52 -13.65
N SER A 208 -12.04 -12.92 -13.71
CA SER A 208 -10.78 -13.68 -13.53
C SER A 208 -10.61 -14.19 -12.10
N TYR A 209 -11.12 -13.46 -11.10
CA TYR A 209 -11.08 -13.89 -9.71
C TYR A 209 -12.09 -15.00 -9.41
N GLU A 210 -13.31 -14.94 -9.94
CA GLU A 210 -14.32 -16.01 -9.81
C GLU A 210 -13.81 -17.31 -10.43
N ILE A 211 -13.24 -17.24 -11.64
CA ILE A 211 -12.61 -18.40 -12.29
C ILE A 211 -11.50 -18.98 -11.39
N LEU A 212 -10.67 -18.14 -10.81
CA LEU A 212 -9.61 -18.57 -9.91
C LEU A 212 -10.15 -19.27 -8.67
N LEU A 213 -11.23 -18.76 -8.07
CA LEU A 213 -11.89 -19.39 -6.91
C LEU A 213 -12.49 -20.75 -7.28
N ASP A 214 -13.16 -20.83 -8.44
CA ASP A 214 -13.74 -22.10 -8.94
C ASP A 214 -12.64 -23.16 -9.19
N GLU A 215 -11.46 -22.73 -9.69
CA GLU A 215 -10.33 -23.66 -9.87
C GLU A 215 -9.70 -24.08 -8.54
N TYR A 216 -9.71 -23.23 -7.51
CA TYR A 216 -9.32 -23.63 -6.15
C TYR A 216 -10.23 -24.71 -5.58
N GLU A 217 -11.55 -24.62 -5.81
CA GLU A 217 -12.51 -25.64 -5.38
C GLU A 217 -12.30 -27.00 -6.08
N LYS A 218 -11.87 -26.99 -7.35
CA LYS A 218 -11.56 -28.21 -8.12
C LYS A 218 -10.20 -28.81 -7.75
N ALA A 219 -9.34 -28.08 -7.05
CA ALA A 219 -8.02 -28.48 -6.59
C ALA A 219 -7.04 -28.97 -7.70
N ASP A 220 -7.26 -28.53 -8.96
CA ASP A 220 -6.33 -28.82 -10.08
C ASP A 220 -5.24 -27.75 -10.16
N LYS A 221 -3.99 -28.15 -9.85
CA LYS A 221 -2.85 -27.26 -9.74
C LYS A 221 -2.56 -26.47 -11.02
N ASP A 222 -2.63 -27.12 -12.17
CA ASP A 222 -2.29 -26.49 -13.47
C ASP A 222 -3.35 -25.46 -13.87
N SER A 223 -4.62 -25.75 -13.61
CA SER A 223 -5.74 -24.84 -13.85
C SER A 223 -5.70 -23.65 -12.91
N ILE A 224 -5.38 -23.85 -11.62
CA ILE A 224 -5.17 -22.79 -10.64
C ILE A 224 -4.07 -21.84 -11.11
N GLU A 225 -2.94 -22.37 -11.56
CA GLU A 225 -1.82 -21.53 -12.01
C GLU A 225 -2.19 -20.70 -13.25
N ARG A 226 -2.91 -21.28 -14.20
CA ARG A 226 -3.43 -20.56 -15.38
C ARG A 226 -4.43 -19.47 -15.00
N ALA A 227 -5.38 -19.80 -14.13
CA ALA A 227 -6.37 -18.83 -13.66
C ALA A 227 -5.71 -17.66 -12.88
N ARG A 228 -4.70 -17.96 -12.07
CA ARG A 228 -3.90 -16.92 -11.37
C ARG A 228 -3.17 -16.00 -12.36
N LYS A 229 -2.53 -16.55 -13.38
CA LYS A 229 -1.87 -15.74 -14.42
C LYS A 229 -2.86 -14.81 -15.13
N ASN A 230 -4.07 -15.30 -15.41
CA ASN A 230 -5.12 -14.47 -16.01
C ASN A 230 -5.58 -13.35 -15.07
N PHE A 231 -5.73 -13.65 -13.79
CA PHE A 231 -6.07 -12.66 -12.76
C PHE A 231 -4.99 -11.56 -12.65
N ILE A 232 -3.73 -11.93 -12.58
CA ILE A 232 -2.60 -10.98 -12.54
C ILE A 232 -2.52 -10.16 -13.84
N SER A 233 -2.77 -10.79 -14.99
CA SER A 233 -2.82 -10.08 -16.27
C SER A 233 -3.93 -9.03 -16.34
N ALA A 234 -5.09 -9.31 -15.73
CA ALA A 234 -6.15 -8.33 -15.60
C ALA A 234 -5.75 -7.13 -14.73
N ILE A 235 -5.04 -7.38 -13.61
CA ILE A 235 -4.50 -6.32 -12.76
C ILE A 235 -3.47 -5.48 -13.52
N ASP A 236 -2.53 -6.08 -14.26
CA ASP A 236 -1.54 -5.36 -15.07
C ASP A 236 -2.20 -4.46 -16.11
N LYS A 237 -3.26 -4.95 -16.77
CA LYS A 237 -4.05 -4.17 -17.74
C LYS A 237 -4.72 -2.98 -17.09
N PHE A 238 -5.37 -3.17 -15.94
CA PHE A 238 -6.01 -2.07 -15.21
C PHE A 238 -4.99 -1.02 -14.76
N ALA A 239 -3.84 -1.45 -14.24
CA ALA A 239 -2.77 -0.54 -13.84
C ALA A 239 -2.25 0.30 -15.01
N LYS A 240 -2.09 -0.32 -16.19
CA LYS A 240 -1.72 0.38 -17.42
C LYS A 240 -2.78 1.42 -17.81
N ASP A 241 -4.05 1.06 -17.75
CA ASP A 241 -5.15 1.94 -18.10
C ASP A 241 -5.23 3.15 -17.17
N ILE A 242 -5.13 2.93 -15.85
CA ILE A 242 -5.12 4.01 -14.85
C ILE A 242 -3.94 4.95 -15.08
N SER A 243 -2.75 4.38 -15.24
CA SER A 243 -1.53 5.16 -15.49
C SER A 243 -1.66 6.08 -16.70
N SER A 244 -2.11 5.53 -17.82
CA SER A 244 -2.19 6.29 -19.08
C SER A 244 -3.29 7.33 -19.11
N LYS A 245 -4.38 7.12 -18.34
CA LYS A 245 -5.55 7.99 -18.36
C LYS A 245 -5.48 9.12 -17.33
N TYR A 246 -4.98 8.82 -16.13
CA TYR A 246 -5.21 9.69 -14.97
C TYR A 246 -3.95 10.29 -14.36
N ILE A 247 -2.74 9.79 -14.67
CA ILE A 247 -1.48 10.37 -14.17
C ILE A 247 -1.00 11.44 -15.15
N ALA A 248 -0.98 12.70 -14.72
CA ALA A 248 -0.59 13.85 -15.51
C ALA A 248 0.09 14.93 -14.66
N PRO A 249 1.33 14.73 -14.19
CA PRO A 249 2.07 15.78 -13.48
C PRO A 249 2.26 17.02 -14.37
N PRO A 250 2.17 18.24 -13.83
CA PRO A 250 2.07 18.60 -12.41
C PRO A 250 0.64 18.67 -11.86
N HIS A 251 -0.39 18.34 -12.62
CA HIS A 251 -1.79 18.37 -12.17
C HIS A 251 -2.10 17.26 -11.17
N THR A 252 -1.36 16.15 -11.27
CA THR A 252 -1.47 15.02 -10.36
C THR A 252 -0.14 14.72 -9.67
N THR A 253 -0.17 13.85 -8.67
CA THR A 253 1.00 13.10 -8.22
C THR A 253 1.61 12.33 -9.40
N ASP A 254 2.88 11.93 -9.27
CA ASP A 254 3.58 11.07 -10.23
C ASP A 254 3.18 9.59 -10.12
N PHE A 255 2.20 9.27 -9.29
CA PHE A 255 1.62 7.95 -9.11
C PHE A 255 0.10 8.05 -8.89
N ALA A 256 -0.59 6.93 -9.04
CA ALA A 256 -2.00 6.79 -8.70
C ALA A 256 -2.23 5.54 -7.84
N VAL A 257 -3.40 5.47 -7.21
CA VAL A 257 -3.82 4.33 -6.41
C VAL A 257 -4.83 3.51 -7.20
N MET A 258 -4.60 2.21 -7.28
CA MET A 258 -5.56 1.22 -7.74
C MET A 258 -6.14 0.50 -6.53
N PHE A 259 -7.41 0.69 -6.28
CA PHE A 259 -8.13 0.12 -5.16
C PHE A 259 -8.86 -1.16 -5.56
N LEU A 260 -8.58 -2.24 -4.84
CA LEU A 260 -9.32 -3.50 -4.94
C LEU A 260 -10.34 -3.56 -3.80
N PRO A 261 -11.66 -3.61 -4.09
CA PRO A 261 -12.68 -3.38 -3.06
C PRO A 261 -12.87 -4.54 -2.06
N VAL A 262 -12.18 -5.66 -2.25
CA VAL A 262 -12.26 -6.83 -1.38
C VAL A 262 -10.87 -7.25 -0.93
N GLU A 263 -10.67 -7.44 0.38
CA GLU A 263 -9.37 -7.87 0.92
C GLU A 263 -8.88 -9.20 0.33
N GLY A 264 -9.78 -10.12 0.01
CA GLY A 264 -9.44 -11.39 -0.65
C GLY A 264 -8.80 -11.20 -2.02
N LEU A 265 -9.24 -10.21 -2.80
CA LEU A 265 -8.63 -9.84 -4.08
C LEU A 265 -7.22 -9.29 -3.89
N PHE A 266 -7.06 -8.39 -2.92
CA PHE A 266 -5.77 -7.80 -2.61
C PHE A 266 -4.78 -8.85 -2.09
N ALA A 267 -5.22 -9.70 -1.17
CA ALA A 267 -4.41 -10.81 -0.66
C ALA A 267 -4.00 -11.79 -1.77
N GLU A 268 -4.90 -12.11 -2.70
CA GLU A 268 -4.58 -12.99 -3.84
C GLU A 268 -3.58 -12.33 -4.81
N ALA A 269 -3.72 -11.03 -5.05
CA ALA A 269 -2.76 -10.30 -5.86
C ALA A 269 -1.34 -10.31 -5.23
N LEU A 270 -1.24 -10.18 -3.91
CA LEU A 270 0.04 -10.21 -3.18
C LEU A 270 0.74 -11.59 -3.19
N ARG A 271 0.06 -12.66 -3.60
CA ARG A 271 0.71 -13.97 -3.82
C ARG A 271 1.62 -13.99 -5.04
N GLU A 272 1.41 -13.07 -5.99
CA GLU A 272 2.37 -12.89 -7.08
C GLU A 272 3.63 -12.19 -6.56
N PRO A 273 4.82 -12.81 -6.71
CA PRO A 273 6.06 -12.23 -6.22
C PRO A 273 6.31 -10.85 -6.83
N ASP A 274 6.57 -9.88 -5.96
CA ASP A 274 6.93 -8.51 -6.32
C ASP A 274 5.90 -7.77 -7.19
N ILE A 275 4.61 -8.11 -7.09
CA ILE A 275 3.55 -7.43 -7.85
C ILE A 275 3.54 -5.92 -7.57
N MET A 276 3.74 -5.51 -6.31
CA MET A 276 3.77 -4.11 -5.91
C MET A 276 4.91 -3.35 -6.57
N GLY A 277 6.12 -3.93 -6.59
CA GLY A 277 7.29 -3.35 -7.25
C GLY A 277 7.07 -3.22 -8.76
N LYS A 278 6.61 -4.29 -9.40
CA LYS A 278 6.32 -4.32 -10.85
C LYS A 278 5.32 -3.24 -11.27
N LEU A 279 4.20 -3.10 -10.55
CA LEU A 279 3.17 -2.09 -10.85
C LEU A 279 3.68 -0.67 -10.61
N ARG A 280 4.47 -0.47 -9.56
CA ARG A 280 5.05 0.83 -9.22
C ARG A 280 6.12 1.27 -10.21
N GLU A 281 7.03 0.38 -10.60
CA GLU A 281 8.08 0.70 -11.56
C GLU A 281 7.53 0.97 -12.96
N LYS A 282 6.65 0.08 -13.42
CA LYS A 282 6.16 0.09 -14.80
C LYS A 282 5.08 1.12 -15.05
N TYR A 283 4.15 1.29 -14.10
CA TYR A 283 2.95 2.09 -14.29
C TYR A 283 2.78 3.21 -13.27
N LYS A 284 3.64 3.31 -12.26
CA LYS A 284 3.48 4.26 -11.16
C LYS A 284 2.17 4.05 -10.39
N ILE A 285 1.75 2.79 -10.23
CA ILE A 285 0.52 2.42 -9.54
C ILE A 285 0.85 1.80 -8.19
N THR A 286 0.18 2.30 -7.16
CA THR A 286 0.15 1.70 -5.83
C THR A 286 -1.13 0.89 -5.68
N LEU A 287 -0.99 -0.42 -5.50
CA LEU A 287 -2.11 -1.33 -5.30
C LEU A 287 -2.54 -1.32 -3.84
N THR A 288 -3.83 -1.20 -3.56
CA THR A 288 -4.37 -1.21 -2.19
C THR A 288 -5.63 -2.06 -2.08
N GLY A 289 -5.84 -2.66 -0.91
CA GLY A 289 -7.12 -3.17 -0.45
C GLY A 289 -7.78 -2.19 0.53
N PRO A 290 -8.95 -2.51 1.10
CA PRO A 290 -9.67 -1.65 2.04
C PRO A 290 -8.82 -1.22 3.25
N THR A 291 -8.18 -2.18 3.92
CA THR A 291 -7.34 -1.91 5.10
C THR A 291 -6.09 -1.09 4.74
N THR A 292 -5.43 -1.44 3.63
CA THR A 292 -4.21 -0.74 3.22
C THR A 292 -4.48 0.66 2.69
N LEU A 293 -5.62 0.89 2.03
CA LEU A 293 -6.04 2.25 1.63
C LEU A 293 -6.27 3.12 2.86
N SER A 294 -6.99 2.59 3.87
CA SER A 294 -7.23 3.30 5.12
C SER A 294 -5.94 3.68 5.88
N ALA A 295 -4.89 2.89 5.71
CA ALA A 295 -3.58 3.17 6.32
C ALA A 295 -2.72 4.13 5.47
N LEU A 296 -2.98 4.23 4.15
CA LEU A 296 -2.26 5.10 3.23
C LEU A 296 -2.75 6.54 3.33
N LEU A 297 -4.05 6.75 3.52
CA LEU A 297 -4.71 8.05 3.64
C LEU A 297 -4.61 8.64 5.04
#